data_1c3f6a121a2ba73c0f04004d168add98
#
_entry.id   1c3f6a121a2ba73c0f04004d168add98
#
_cell.length_a   1.000
_cell.length_b   1.000
_cell.length_c   1.000
_cell.angle_alpha   90.00
_cell.angle_beta   90.00
_cell.angle_gamma   90.00
#
_symmetry.space_group_name_H-M   'P 1'
#
loop_
_entity.id
_entity.type
_entity.pdbx_description
1 polymer ?
#
loop_
_entity_poly.entity_id
_entity_poly.type
_entity_poly.pdbx_seq_one_letter_code
_entity_poly.pdbx_strand_id
1 'polypeptide(L)'
;MRAVPTPARRTIPAPRARVPASRRVPRSRIVRVRASTEDGDESTRDVVERARRATTRAPRRRAESTDAVATFMTRRFGLKGGLAWLGVLTFGVVSEQVKTRRETRDAVVNTRDVDASERTSVDVGDTGVSYTEMTIGGGELVREGYLVAAKVKATGRESGKTIFDTKATGREIVWSYGGRLGPPLCVGLEIGARGMRQGGRRLVRVPARLAVGVADEDVEFDVALTRVSVPPS
;
A
#
# COMPACT_ATOMS: atom_id res chain seq x y z
N MET A 1 10.89 -11.16 -63.29
CA MET A 1 11.22 -10.95 -61.85
C MET A 1 11.30 -9.45 -61.63
N ARG A 2 10.29 -8.87 -61.00
CA ARG A 2 10.25 -7.42 -60.68
C ARG A 2 10.45 -7.31 -59.17
N ALA A 3 11.48 -6.60 -58.72
CA ALA A 3 11.81 -6.34 -57.32
C ALA A 3 10.78 -5.32 -56.75
N VAL A 4 10.21 -5.65 -55.58
CA VAL A 4 9.31 -4.79 -54.82
C VAL A 4 10.17 -3.91 -53.89
N PRO A 5 10.00 -2.58 -53.90
CA PRO A 5 10.76 -1.70 -53.02
C PRO A 5 10.22 -1.73 -51.59
N THR A 6 11.12 -1.89 -50.63
CA THR A 6 10.88 -1.86 -49.17
C THR A 6 10.53 -0.42 -48.76
N PRO A 7 9.45 -0.17 -47.96
CA PRO A 7 9.14 1.17 -47.48
C PRO A 7 10.09 1.59 -46.35
N ALA A 8 10.61 2.81 -46.47
CA ALA A 8 11.49 3.44 -45.49
C ALA A 8 10.80 3.63 -44.12
N ARG A 9 11.47 3.21 -43.05
CA ARG A 9 11.09 3.37 -41.66
C ARG A 9 11.06 4.87 -41.31
N ARG A 10 9.86 5.42 -41.10
CA ARG A 10 9.69 6.75 -40.51
C ARG A 10 10.07 6.72 -39.06
N THR A 11 11.18 7.36 -38.68
CA THR A 11 11.57 7.66 -37.31
C THR A 11 10.67 8.75 -36.74
N ILE A 12 9.88 8.38 -35.71
CA ILE A 12 9.07 9.32 -34.94
C ILE A 12 10.00 9.96 -33.90
N PRO A 13 10.11 11.30 -33.87
CA PRO A 13 10.92 11.95 -32.84
C PRO A 13 10.24 11.81 -31.45
N ALA A 14 11.03 11.45 -30.45
CA ALA A 14 10.59 11.32 -29.06
C ALA A 14 10.05 12.65 -28.51
N PRO A 15 8.98 12.65 -27.71
CA PRO A 15 8.48 13.85 -27.07
C PRO A 15 9.48 14.36 -26.04
N ARG A 16 9.92 15.62 -26.20
CA ARG A 16 10.73 16.32 -25.21
C ARG A 16 9.99 16.43 -23.89
N ALA A 17 10.55 15.82 -22.84
CA ALA A 17 10.08 15.97 -21.48
C ALA A 17 10.12 17.45 -21.08
N ARG A 18 8.97 18.03 -20.77
CA ARG A 18 8.85 19.34 -20.13
C ARG A 18 9.32 19.21 -18.67
N VAL A 19 10.45 19.81 -18.38
CA VAL A 19 10.95 20.02 -17.02
C VAL A 19 9.99 20.97 -16.32
N PRO A 20 9.38 20.62 -15.16
CA PRO A 20 8.56 21.56 -14.40
C PRO A 20 9.43 22.68 -13.86
N ALA A 21 9.01 23.93 -14.10
CA ALA A 21 9.67 25.13 -13.61
C ALA A 21 9.78 25.08 -12.07
N SER A 22 11.00 25.17 -11.56
CA SER A 22 11.30 25.27 -10.14
C SER A 22 10.57 26.45 -9.54
N ARG A 23 9.74 26.21 -8.53
CA ARG A 23 9.13 27.25 -7.68
C ARG A 23 10.25 28.08 -7.09
N ARG A 24 10.36 29.33 -7.54
CA ARG A 24 11.25 30.35 -6.93
C ARG A 24 10.83 30.57 -5.48
N VAL A 25 11.69 30.16 -4.57
CA VAL A 25 11.63 30.55 -3.16
C VAL A 25 11.87 32.07 -3.11
N PRO A 26 11.02 32.86 -2.45
CA PRO A 26 11.26 34.30 -2.29
C PRO A 26 12.53 34.50 -1.44
N ARG A 27 13.52 35.11 -2.02
CA ARG A 27 14.72 35.55 -1.31
C ARG A 27 14.29 36.56 -0.24
N SER A 28 14.51 36.24 1.01
CA SER A 28 14.42 37.13 2.13
C SER A 28 15.29 38.35 1.83
N ARG A 29 14.64 39.51 1.82
CA ARG A 29 15.28 40.82 1.67
C ARG A 29 16.19 41.05 2.87
N ILE A 30 17.50 40.93 2.66
CA ILE A 30 18.48 41.34 3.64
C ILE A 30 18.44 42.86 3.68
N VAL A 31 17.83 43.41 4.73
CA VAL A 31 17.91 44.82 5.03
C VAL A 31 19.32 45.09 5.53
N ARG A 32 20.14 45.68 4.65
CA ARG A 32 21.45 46.20 5.01
C ARG A 32 21.23 47.43 5.87
N VAL A 33 21.35 47.28 7.18
CA VAL A 33 21.42 48.42 8.10
C VAL A 33 22.79 49.09 7.88
N ARG A 34 22.75 50.30 7.31
CA ARG A 34 23.93 51.16 7.20
C ARG A 34 24.21 51.66 8.60
N ALA A 35 25.32 51.30 9.19
CA ALA A 35 25.83 51.88 10.43
C ALA A 35 26.27 53.32 10.14
N SER A 36 25.48 54.28 10.63
CA SER A 36 25.94 55.63 10.85
C SER A 36 26.38 55.70 12.31
N THR A 37 27.66 55.80 12.50
CA THR A 37 28.32 56.21 13.74
C THR A 37 28.02 57.71 13.94
N GLU A 38 27.29 58.03 15.00
CA GLU A 38 27.55 59.20 15.83
C GLU A 38 26.48 59.30 16.92
N ASP A 39 26.93 59.45 18.14
CA ASP A 39 26.32 60.00 19.36
C ASP A 39 25.16 59.28 20.01
N GLY A 40 25.36 58.88 21.27
CA GLY A 40 24.33 58.76 22.27
C GLY A 40 24.19 57.35 22.93
N ASP A 41 24.87 57.21 24.04
CA ASP A 41 24.85 56.01 24.95
C ASP A 41 23.49 55.73 25.58
N GLU A 42 22.42 56.47 25.20
CA GLU A 42 21.06 56.31 25.69
C GLU A 42 20.14 55.45 24.77
N SER A 43 20.51 55.32 23.50
CA SER A 43 19.71 54.61 22.48
C SER A 43 19.82 53.10 22.53
N THR A 44 20.91 52.56 23.03
CA THR A 44 21.13 51.10 23.08
C THR A 44 20.31 50.40 24.15
N ARG A 45 20.02 51.07 25.26
CA ARG A 45 19.18 50.50 26.34
C ARG A 45 17.72 50.36 25.90
N ASP A 46 17.20 51.39 25.20
CA ASP A 46 15.83 51.39 24.70
C ASP A 46 15.60 50.35 23.58
N VAL A 47 16.60 50.12 22.73
CA VAL A 47 16.52 49.09 21.67
C VAL A 47 16.54 47.70 22.27
N VAL A 48 17.38 47.44 23.28
CA VAL A 48 17.46 46.16 23.98
C VAL A 48 16.17 45.90 24.78
N GLU A 49 15.59 46.91 25.41
CA GLU A 49 14.35 46.77 26.16
C GLU A 49 13.12 46.58 25.24
N ARG A 50 13.10 47.26 24.09
CA ARG A 50 12.09 47.03 23.05
C ARG A 50 12.22 45.60 22.42
N ALA A 51 13.43 45.14 22.20
CA ALA A 51 13.69 43.76 21.74
C ALA A 51 13.28 42.73 22.78
N ARG A 52 13.52 42.96 24.06
CA ARG A 52 13.03 42.11 25.15
C ARG A 52 11.51 42.08 25.24
N ARG A 53 10.82 43.22 25.05
CA ARG A 53 9.34 43.27 25.03
C ARG A 53 8.74 42.60 23.78
N ALA A 54 9.44 42.63 22.66
CA ALA A 54 9.03 41.95 21.42
C ALA A 54 9.18 40.41 21.51
N THR A 55 10.20 39.91 22.21
CA THR A 55 10.42 38.47 22.41
C THR A 55 9.49 37.83 23.44
N THR A 56 8.88 38.64 24.34
CA THR A 56 7.89 38.12 25.31
C THR A 56 6.48 37.97 24.72
N ARG A 57 6.22 38.48 23.53
CA ARG A 57 4.94 38.32 22.84
C ARG A 57 5.05 37.30 21.71
N ALA A 58 5.46 36.06 22.05
CA ALA A 58 5.32 34.94 21.13
C ALA A 58 3.86 34.82 20.72
N PRO A 59 3.54 34.74 19.42
CA PRO A 59 2.17 34.50 18.97
C PRO A 59 1.69 33.22 19.63
N ARG A 60 0.62 33.32 20.45
CA ARG A 60 -0.05 32.14 20.98
C ARG A 60 -0.43 31.28 19.77
N ARG A 61 0.32 30.20 19.50
CA ARG A 61 -0.07 29.17 18.52
C ARG A 61 -1.50 28.77 18.92
N ARG A 62 -2.43 28.95 18.00
CA ARG A 62 -3.77 28.38 18.16
C ARG A 62 -3.53 26.88 18.37
N ALA A 63 -3.88 26.38 19.54
CA ALA A 63 -3.85 24.96 19.83
C ALA A 63 -4.68 24.24 18.77
N GLU A 64 -4.13 23.24 18.15
CA GLU A 64 -4.88 22.33 17.29
C GLU A 64 -6.06 21.78 18.10
N SER A 65 -7.13 21.35 17.43
CA SER A 65 -8.40 20.99 18.07
C SER A 65 -8.23 20.00 19.25
N THR A 66 -7.27 19.11 19.14
CA THR A 66 -6.94 18.11 20.19
C THR A 66 -6.36 18.76 21.45
N ASP A 67 -5.50 19.78 21.29
CA ASP A 67 -4.93 20.54 22.40
C ASP A 67 -5.98 21.42 23.09
N ALA A 68 -6.95 21.92 22.34
CA ALA A 68 -8.04 22.71 22.89
C ALA A 68 -8.95 21.86 23.77
N VAL A 69 -9.28 20.64 23.38
CA VAL A 69 -10.08 19.70 24.17
C VAL A 69 -9.33 19.27 25.43
N ALA A 70 -8.06 18.92 25.30
CA ALA A 70 -7.21 18.54 26.44
C ALA A 70 -7.07 19.70 27.44
N THR A 71 -6.86 20.92 26.96
CA THR A 71 -6.76 22.12 27.79
C THR A 71 -8.09 22.45 28.49
N PHE A 72 -9.22 22.32 27.80
CA PHE A 72 -10.55 22.50 28.38
C PHE A 72 -10.84 21.50 29.49
N MET A 73 -10.57 20.23 29.23
CA MET A 73 -10.75 19.14 30.20
C MET A 73 -9.87 19.32 31.43
N THR A 74 -8.60 19.68 31.24
CA THR A 74 -7.67 19.90 32.35
C THR A 74 -8.06 21.08 33.21
N ARG A 75 -8.54 22.21 32.61
CA ARG A 75 -8.98 23.39 33.35
C ARG A 75 -10.27 23.16 34.15
N ARG A 76 -11.22 22.39 33.61
CA ARG A 76 -12.54 22.23 34.24
C ARG A 76 -12.58 21.06 35.21
N PHE A 77 -11.84 19.98 34.95
CA PHE A 77 -11.84 18.77 35.74
C PHE A 77 -10.53 18.51 36.47
N GLY A 78 -9.55 19.42 36.35
CA GLY A 78 -8.23 19.27 36.94
C GLY A 78 -7.44 18.08 36.41
N LEU A 79 -6.38 17.71 37.12
CA LEU A 79 -5.50 16.60 36.77
C LEU A 79 -6.24 15.26 36.62
N LYS A 80 -7.27 15.04 37.45
CA LYS A 80 -8.07 13.81 37.43
C LYS A 80 -8.84 13.62 36.11
N GLY A 81 -9.39 14.71 35.55
CA GLY A 81 -10.08 14.67 34.26
C GLY A 81 -9.14 14.44 33.08
N GLY A 82 -7.93 15.02 33.13
CA GLY A 82 -6.90 14.75 32.14
C GLY A 82 -6.43 13.30 32.13
N LEU A 83 -6.25 12.71 33.31
CA LEU A 83 -5.90 11.28 33.45
C LEU A 83 -7.03 10.37 32.98
N ALA A 84 -8.29 10.70 33.27
CA ALA A 84 -9.44 9.92 32.78
C ALA A 84 -9.51 9.93 31.25
N TRP A 85 -9.31 11.08 30.62
CA TRP A 85 -9.25 11.20 29.16
C TRP A 85 -8.10 10.42 28.55
N LEU A 86 -6.91 10.50 29.15
CA LEU A 86 -5.76 9.70 28.73
C LEU A 86 -6.06 8.18 28.81
N GLY A 87 -6.76 7.76 29.87
CA GLY A 87 -7.22 6.38 30.05
C GLY A 87 -8.15 5.92 28.93
N VAL A 88 -9.10 6.75 28.51
CA VAL A 88 -10.02 6.44 27.40
C VAL A 88 -9.25 6.30 26.09
N LEU A 89 -8.33 7.20 25.80
CA LEU A 89 -7.49 7.13 24.58
C LEU A 89 -6.60 5.88 24.57
N THR A 90 -5.95 5.59 25.71
CA THR A 90 -5.09 4.40 25.83
C THR A 90 -5.91 3.10 25.72
N PHE A 91 -7.09 3.05 26.31
CA PHE A 91 -7.98 1.91 26.18
C PHE A 91 -8.42 1.68 24.74
N GLY A 92 -8.77 2.75 24.00
CA GLY A 92 -9.10 2.65 22.57
C GLY A 92 -7.97 2.06 21.75
N VAL A 93 -6.75 2.58 21.91
CA VAL A 93 -5.57 2.09 21.19
C VAL A 93 -5.24 0.64 21.58
N VAL A 94 -5.29 0.30 22.86
CA VAL A 94 -4.98 -1.06 23.33
C VAL A 94 -6.04 -2.05 22.86
N SER A 95 -7.32 -1.69 22.86
CA SER A 95 -8.39 -2.57 22.40
C SER A 95 -8.25 -2.94 20.92
N GLU A 96 -7.92 -1.97 20.05
CA GLU A 96 -7.63 -2.22 18.65
C GLU A 96 -6.40 -3.12 18.45
N GLN A 97 -5.35 -2.89 19.22
CA GLN A 97 -4.14 -3.72 19.18
C GLN A 97 -4.43 -5.19 19.59
N VAL A 98 -5.24 -5.39 20.62
CA VAL A 98 -5.64 -6.73 21.06
C VAL A 98 -6.50 -7.42 20.04
N LYS A 99 -7.45 -6.71 19.41
CA LYS A 99 -8.31 -7.24 18.33
C LYS A 99 -7.45 -7.71 17.16
N THR A 100 -6.58 -6.85 16.63
CA THR A 100 -5.70 -7.19 15.51
C THR A 100 -4.78 -8.38 15.82
N ARG A 101 -4.25 -8.47 17.04
CA ARG A 101 -3.42 -9.62 17.46
C ARG A 101 -4.22 -10.91 17.56
N ARG A 102 -5.49 -10.86 18.00
CA ARG A 102 -6.35 -12.05 18.03
C ARG A 102 -6.67 -12.52 16.62
N GLU A 103 -7.12 -11.65 15.75
CA GLU A 103 -7.41 -11.97 14.36
C GLU A 103 -6.19 -12.59 13.65
N THR A 104 -5.00 -12.06 13.88
CA THR A 104 -3.76 -12.60 13.32
C THR A 104 -3.43 -13.99 13.89
N ARG A 105 -3.63 -14.20 15.18
CA ARG A 105 -3.42 -15.51 15.82
C ARG A 105 -4.41 -16.53 15.32
N ASP A 106 -5.69 -16.18 15.26
CA ASP A 106 -6.76 -17.06 14.80
C ASP A 106 -6.54 -17.44 13.32
N ALA A 107 -6.07 -16.51 12.50
CA ALA A 107 -5.69 -16.79 11.13
C ALA A 107 -4.54 -17.82 11.02
N VAL A 108 -3.52 -17.70 11.87
CA VAL A 108 -2.39 -18.65 11.89
C VAL A 108 -2.81 -20.01 12.45
N VAL A 109 -3.55 -20.03 13.55
CA VAL A 109 -4.01 -21.29 14.21
C VAL A 109 -4.94 -22.09 13.31
N ASN A 110 -5.81 -21.41 12.54
CA ASN A 110 -6.76 -22.05 11.62
C ASN A 110 -6.16 -22.39 10.25
N THR A 111 -4.90 -22.03 9.99
CA THR A 111 -4.22 -22.42 8.75
C THR A 111 -3.75 -23.86 8.86
N ARG A 112 -4.16 -24.70 7.91
CA ARG A 112 -3.85 -26.13 7.88
C ARG A 112 -3.24 -26.52 6.54
N ASP A 113 -2.11 -27.22 6.58
CA ASP A 113 -1.57 -27.88 5.41
C ASP A 113 -2.38 -29.12 5.07
N VAL A 114 -2.60 -29.35 3.78
CA VAL A 114 -3.30 -30.52 3.25
C VAL A 114 -2.27 -31.61 2.98
N ASP A 115 -2.46 -32.78 3.59
CA ASP A 115 -1.57 -33.91 3.38
C ASP A 115 -1.57 -34.34 1.91
N ALA A 116 -0.43 -34.85 1.44
CA ALA A 116 -0.26 -35.24 0.04
C ALA A 116 -1.29 -36.28 -0.43
N SER A 117 -1.75 -37.14 0.48
CA SER A 117 -2.79 -38.16 0.24
C SER A 117 -4.20 -37.60 0.11
N GLU A 118 -4.46 -36.40 0.71
CA GLU A 118 -5.76 -35.73 0.70
C GLU A 118 -5.89 -34.71 -0.43
N ARG A 119 -4.80 -34.40 -1.16
CA ARG A 119 -4.79 -33.43 -2.25
C ARG A 119 -5.56 -33.93 -3.44
N THR A 120 -6.76 -33.41 -3.61
CA THR A 120 -7.61 -33.73 -4.76
C THR A 120 -7.72 -32.49 -5.66
N SER A 121 -7.69 -32.71 -6.97
CA SER A 121 -7.97 -31.68 -7.95
C SER A 121 -9.48 -31.43 -8.00
N VAL A 122 -9.86 -30.18 -7.90
CA VAL A 122 -11.26 -29.73 -7.95
C VAL A 122 -11.44 -28.88 -9.19
N ASP A 123 -12.39 -29.24 -10.05
CA ASP A 123 -12.75 -28.48 -11.23
C ASP A 123 -13.71 -27.33 -10.87
N VAL A 124 -13.48 -26.16 -11.44
CA VAL A 124 -14.32 -24.98 -11.17
C VAL A 124 -15.37 -24.82 -12.26
N GLY A 125 -16.51 -25.49 -12.07
CA GLY A 125 -17.59 -25.50 -13.05
C GLY A 125 -17.12 -25.92 -14.45
N ASP A 126 -17.77 -25.40 -15.49
CA ASP A 126 -17.43 -25.70 -16.90
C ASP A 126 -16.33 -24.79 -17.47
N THR A 127 -15.55 -24.11 -16.60
CA THR A 127 -14.52 -23.17 -17.06
C THR A 127 -13.25 -23.86 -17.58
N GLY A 128 -13.03 -25.12 -17.20
CA GLY A 128 -11.80 -25.86 -17.46
C GLY A 128 -10.63 -25.44 -16.54
N VAL A 129 -10.89 -24.56 -15.59
CA VAL A 129 -9.93 -24.26 -14.51
C VAL A 129 -10.07 -25.32 -13.43
N SER A 130 -8.96 -25.88 -12.99
CA SER A 130 -8.95 -26.77 -11.83
C SER A 130 -7.93 -26.29 -10.80
N TYR A 131 -8.15 -26.63 -9.55
CA TYR A 131 -7.19 -26.31 -8.49
C TYR A 131 -7.00 -27.47 -7.53
N THR A 132 -5.86 -27.46 -6.89
CA THR A 132 -5.51 -28.40 -5.80
C THR A 132 -5.14 -27.57 -4.57
N GLU A 133 -5.81 -27.82 -3.43
CA GLU A 133 -5.46 -27.19 -2.17
C GLU A 133 -4.15 -27.76 -1.64
N MET A 134 -3.19 -26.87 -1.38
CA MET A 134 -1.92 -27.23 -0.74
C MET A 134 -1.95 -26.85 0.75
N THR A 135 -2.52 -25.67 1.05
CA THR A 135 -2.72 -25.16 2.39
C THR A 135 -4.06 -24.44 2.45
N ILE A 136 -4.89 -24.78 3.42
CA ILE A 136 -6.16 -24.09 3.67
C ILE A 136 -5.87 -22.93 4.62
N GLY A 137 -6.10 -21.70 4.15
CA GLY A 137 -5.91 -20.51 4.98
C GLY A 137 -6.99 -20.33 6.05
N GLY A 138 -6.60 -19.85 7.20
CA GLY A 138 -7.50 -19.57 8.32
C GLY A 138 -7.94 -18.11 8.43
N GLY A 139 -7.41 -17.22 7.56
CA GLY A 139 -7.69 -15.78 7.61
C GLY A 139 -8.92 -15.36 6.82
N GLU A 140 -8.97 -14.08 6.43
CA GLU A 140 -10.09 -13.47 5.72
C GLU A 140 -10.35 -14.14 4.37
N LEU A 141 -11.63 -14.30 4.03
CA LEU A 141 -12.08 -14.89 2.77
C LEU A 141 -11.97 -13.86 1.64
N VAL A 142 -11.47 -14.28 0.48
CA VAL A 142 -11.46 -13.46 -0.74
C VAL A 142 -12.89 -13.20 -1.20
N ARG A 143 -13.23 -11.92 -1.38
CA ARG A 143 -14.53 -11.44 -1.89
C ARG A 143 -14.34 -10.39 -2.97
N GLU A 144 -15.34 -10.19 -3.81
CA GLU A 144 -15.33 -9.14 -4.83
C GLU A 144 -15.10 -7.76 -4.21
N GLY A 145 -14.23 -6.97 -4.83
CA GLY A 145 -13.84 -5.65 -4.36
C GLY A 145 -12.70 -5.65 -3.33
N TYR A 146 -12.32 -6.81 -2.77
CA TYR A 146 -11.22 -6.86 -1.81
C TYR A 146 -9.85 -6.74 -2.49
N LEU A 147 -8.90 -6.13 -1.80
CA LEU A 147 -7.50 -6.12 -2.22
C LEU A 147 -6.84 -7.42 -1.76
N VAL A 148 -6.27 -8.13 -2.71
CA VAL A 148 -5.59 -9.40 -2.50
C VAL A 148 -4.11 -9.23 -2.81
N ALA A 149 -3.25 -9.64 -1.87
CA ALA A 149 -1.81 -9.75 -2.08
C ALA A 149 -1.41 -11.22 -2.07
N ALA A 150 -0.63 -11.64 -3.06
CA ALA A 150 -0.19 -13.02 -3.18
C ALA A 150 1.24 -13.14 -3.72
N LYS A 151 1.86 -14.25 -3.33
CA LYS A 151 3.03 -14.79 -4.01
C LYS A 151 2.55 -15.74 -5.08
N VAL A 152 2.99 -15.51 -6.31
CA VAL A 152 2.53 -16.27 -7.48
C VAL A 152 3.75 -16.72 -8.27
N LYS A 153 3.75 -18.01 -8.66
CA LYS A 153 4.66 -18.57 -9.66
C LYS A 153 3.83 -19.16 -10.78
N ALA A 154 4.07 -18.71 -12.01
CA ALA A 154 3.43 -19.21 -13.21
C ALA A 154 4.42 -20.05 -14.02
N THR A 155 4.02 -21.26 -14.38
CA THR A 155 4.83 -22.21 -15.17
C THR A 155 3.99 -22.71 -16.34
N GLY A 156 4.52 -22.64 -17.56
CA GLY A 156 3.90 -23.24 -18.73
C GLY A 156 3.90 -24.77 -18.62
N ARG A 157 2.76 -25.40 -18.90
CA ARG A 157 2.65 -26.85 -18.72
C ARG A 157 3.34 -27.64 -19.81
N GLU A 158 3.32 -27.16 -21.04
CA GLU A 158 3.95 -27.80 -22.18
C GLU A 158 5.45 -27.53 -22.22
N SER A 159 5.82 -26.29 -22.06
CA SER A 159 7.22 -25.84 -22.11
C SER A 159 8.00 -26.13 -20.83
N GLY A 160 7.34 -26.32 -19.68
CA GLY A 160 7.97 -26.41 -18.37
C GLY A 160 8.67 -25.10 -17.92
N LYS A 161 8.53 -24.04 -18.70
CA LYS A 161 9.24 -22.78 -18.49
C LYS A 161 8.54 -21.93 -17.44
N THR A 162 9.30 -21.38 -16.50
CA THR A 162 8.79 -20.38 -15.57
C THR A 162 8.55 -19.06 -16.33
N ILE A 163 7.29 -18.66 -16.41
CA ILE A 163 6.85 -17.43 -17.08
C ILE A 163 7.03 -16.26 -16.14
N PHE A 164 6.63 -16.46 -14.88
CA PHE A 164 6.65 -15.44 -13.86
C PHE A 164 6.87 -16.04 -12.47
N ASP A 165 7.67 -15.38 -11.61
CA ASP A 165 7.90 -15.80 -10.22
C ASP A 165 8.09 -14.58 -9.31
N THR A 166 7.15 -14.37 -8.40
CA THR A 166 7.23 -13.29 -7.40
C THR A 166 8.36 -13.48 -6.41
N LYS A 167 8.78 -14.71 -6.14
CA LYS A 167 9.91 -14.98 -5.24
C LYS A 167 11.22 -14.49 -5.85
N ALA A 168 11.38 -14.65 -7.15
CA ALA A 168 12.55 -14.15 -7.87
C ALA A 168 12.63 -12.62 -7.91
N THR A 169 11.47 -11.96 -8.00
CA THR A 169 11.38 -10.48 -8.00
C THR A 169 11.36 -9.86 -6.61
N GLY A 170 11.15 -10.66 -5.57
CA GLY A 170 11.04 -10.20 -4.19
C GLY A 170 9.80 -9.33 -3.90
N ARG A 171 8.84 -9.28 -4.83
CA ARG A 171 7.63 -8.45 -4.72
C ARG A 171 6.37 -9.30 -4.84
N GLU A 172 5.43 -9.07 -3.93
CA GLU A 172 4.10 -9.66 -4.01
C GLU A 172 3.27 -8.93 -5.06
N ILE A 173 2.36 -9.66 -5.72
CA ILE A 173 1.38 -9.05 -6.60
C ILE A 173 0.17 -8.64 -5.76
N VAL A 174 -0.34 -7.44 -6.02
CA VAL A 174 -1.55 -6.93 -5.38
C VAL A 174 -2.56 -6.56 -6.47
N TRP A 175 -3.78 -7.07 -6.33
CA TRP A 175 -4.88 -6.72 -7.24
C TRP A 175 -6.21 -6.61 -6.49
N SER A 176 -7.18 -5.96 -7.11
CA SER A 176 -8.57 -5.95 -6.63
C SER A 176 -9.30 -7.16 -7.22
N TYR A 177 -9.79 -8.06 -6.38
CA TYR A 177 -10.53 -9.24 -6.81
C TYR A 177 -11.88 -8.83 -7.42
N GLY A 178 -12.20 -9.34 -8.60
CA GLY A 178 -13.34 -8.89 -9.41
C GLY A 178 -13.08 -7.61 -10.21
N GLY A 179 -11.87 -7.05 -10.14
CA GLY A 179 -11.48 -5.83 -10.84
C GLY A 179 -10.84 -6.09 -12.21
N ARG A 180 -10.22 -5.04 -12.75
CA ARG A 180 -9.47 -5.16 -14.01
C ARG A 180 -8.14 -5.84 -13.74
N LEU A 181 -7.92 -6.97 -14.38
CA LEU A 181 -6.66 -7.70 -14.35
C LEU A 181 -5.72 -7.21 -15.46
N GLY A 182 -4.43 -7.21 -15.17
CA GLY A 182 -3.37 -6.98 -16.13
C GLY A 182 -2.24 -8.00 -15.95
N PRO A 183 -1.42 -8.24 -16.99
CA PRO A 183 -0.31 -9.19 -16.87
C PRO A 183 0.55 -8.94 -15.63
N PRO A 184 0.98 -9.99 -14.92
CA PRO A 184 0.90 -11.41 -15.23
C PRO A 184 -0.35 -12.12 -14.66
N LEU A 185 -1.39 -11.40 -14.30
CA LEU A 185 -2.65 -11.95 -13.82
C LEU A 185 -3.59 -12.21 -14.99
N CYS A 186 -4.39 -13.25 -14.90
CA CYS A 186 -5.40 -13.60 -15.89
C CYS A 186 -6.72 -13.99 -15.22
N VAL A 187 -7.79 -14.02 -16.00
CA VAL A 187 -9.14 -14.39 -15.52
C VAL A 187 -9.14 -15.79 -14.93
N GLY A 188 -8.41 -16.73 -15.53
CA GLY A 188 -8.33 -18.11 -15.04
C GLY A 188 -7.73 -18.21 -13.64
N LEU A 189 -6.72 -17.38 -13.33
CA LEU A 189 -6.13 -17.31 -11.99
C LEU A 189 -7.15 -16.80 -10.96
N GLU A 190 -7.93 -15.78 -11.33
CA GLU A 190 -8.95 -15.21 -10.45
C GLU A 190 -10.06 -16.22 -10.15
N ILE A 191 -10.50 -16.98 -11.17
CA ILE A 191 -11.45 -18.09 -11.00
C ILE A 191 -10.89 -19.13 -10.03
N GLY A 192 -9.62 -19.51 -10.17
CA GLY A 192 -8.95 -20.46 -9.28
C GLY A 192 -8.73 -19.96 -7.85
N ALA A 193 -8.61 -18.64 -7.67
CA ALA A 193 -8.48 -18.03 -6.35
C ALA A 193 -9.83 -17.85 -5.62
N ARG A 194 -10.94 -18.13 -6.27
CA ARG A 194 -12.27 -18.03 -5.69
C ARG A 194 -12.40 -18.91 -4.44
N GLY A 195 -12.90 -18.30 -3.36
CA GLY A 195 -13.09 -19.02 -2.10
C GLY A 195 -11.81 -19.34 -1.32
N MET A 196 -10.65 -18.85 -1.76
CA MET A 196 -9.44 -18.90 -0.94
C MET A 196 -9.53 -17.99 0.26
N ARG A 197 -8.78 -18.35 1.30
CA ARG A 197 -8.62 -17.51 2.49
C ARG A 197 -7.16 -17.05 2.62
N GLN A 198 -6.95 -15.94 3.28
CA GLN A 198 -5.61 -15.45 3.63
C GLN A 198 -4.80 -16.55 4.34
N GLY A 199 -3.54 -16.72 3.96
CA GLY A 199 -2.68 -17.79 4.41
C GLY A 199 -2.80 -19.09 3.60
N GLY A 200 -3.80 -19.20 2.70
CA GLY A 200 -4.00 -20.37 1.84
C GLY A 200 -3.02 -20.43 0.67
N ARG A 201 -2.76 -21.64 0.20
CA ARG A 201 -1.95 -21.93 -0.99
C ARG A 201 -2.65 -22.93 -1.89
N ARG A 202 -2.74 -22.62 -3.17
CA ARG A 202 -3.33 -23.46 -4.21
C ARG A 202 -2.40 -23.61 -5.40
N LEU A 203 -2.45 -24.79 -5.99
CA LEU A 203 -1.96 -25.03 -7.32
C LEU A 203 -3.14 -24.92 -8.29
N VAL A 204 -3.15 -23.92 -9.16
CA VAL A 204 -4.26 -23.62 -10.08
C VAL A 204 -3.81 -23.91 -11.50
N ARG A 205 -4.57 -24.75 -12.20
CA ARG A 205 -4.36 -25.06 -13.62
C ARG A 205 -5.34 -24.26 -14.45
N VAL A 206 -4.80 -23.48 -15.36
CA VAL A 206 -5.56 -22.54 -16.20
C VAL A 206 -5.33 -22.92 -17.66
N PRO A 207 -6.39 -23.20 -18.43
CA PRO A 207 -6.27 -23.46 -19.85
C PRO A 207 -5.84 -22.21 -20.61
N ALA A 208 -5.14 -22.36 -21.72
CA ALA A 208 -4.59 -21.29 -22.54
C ALA A 208 -5.61 -20.18 -22.88
N ARG A 209 -6.87 -20.57 -23.17
CA ARG A 209 -7.95 -19.62 -23.45
C ARG A 209 -8.26 -18.64 -22.34
N LEU A 210 -7.95 -19.00 -21.06
CA LEU A 210 -8.17 -18.15 -19.87
C LEU A 210 -6.85 -17.59 -19.30
N ALA A 211 -5.70 -17.96 -19.89
CA ALA A 211 -4.36 -17.47 -19.56
C ALA A 211 -3.94 -16.28 -20.43
N VAL A 212 -4.90 -15.59 -21.05
CA VAL A 212 -4.66 -14.49 -21.98
C VAL A 212 -3.77 -13.40 -21.37
N GLY A 213 -2.72 -13.05 -22.10
CA GLY A 213 -1.73 -12.06 -21.66
C GLY A 213 -0.63 -12.62 -20.75
N VAL A 214 -0.67 -13.92 -20.44
CA VAL A 214 0.37 -14.64 -19.67
C VAL A 214 1.13 -15.60 -20.57
N ALA A 215 0.43 -16.51 -21.25
CA ALA A 215 1.01 -17.46 -22.20
C ALA A 215 -0.05 -17.93 -23.21
N ASP A 216 0.43 -18.52 -24.32
CA ASP A 216 -0.40 -19.15 -25.37
C ASP A 216 -0.57 -20.66 -25.12
N GLU A 217 -0.17 -21.15 -23.95
CA GLU A 217 -0.26 -22.54 -23.52
C GLU A 217 -1.00 -22.64 -22.18
N ASP A 218 -1.34 -23.86 -21.76
CA ASP A 218 -1.88 -24.09 -20.43
C ASP A 218 -0.87 -23.71 -19.35
N VAL A 219 -1.32 -22.98 -18.33
CA VAL A 219 -0.44 -22.47 -17.28
C VAL A 219 -0.82 -23.07 -15.93
N GLU A 220 0.19 -23.45 -15.19
CA GLU A 220 0.07 -23.84 -13.80
C GLU A 220 0.56 -22.70 -12.89
N PHE A 221 -0.34 -22.22 -12.03
CA PHE A 221 -0.05 -21.18 -11.06
C PHE A 221 0.05 -21.77 -9.66
N ASP A 222 1.18 -21.57 -8.99
CA ASP A 222 1.33 -21.77 -7.54
C ASP A 222 1.04 -20.43 -6.84
N VAL A 223 -0.10 -20.35 -6.18
CA VAL A 223 -0.63 -19.12 -5.57
C VAL A 223 -0.65 -19.27 -4.06
N ALA A 224 0.04 -18.38 -3.35
CA ALA A 224 -0.03 -18.29 -1.90
C ALA A 224 -0.54 -16.91 -1.49
N LEU A 225 -1.72 -16.85 -0.90
CA LEU A 225 -2.35 -15.61 -0.44
C LEU A 225 -1.68 -15.14 0.84
N THR A 226 -1.03 -13.99 0.78
CA THR A 226 -0.35 -13.40 1.95
C THR A 226 -1.25 -12.44 2.71
N ARG A 227 -2.08 -11.69 2.00
CA ARG A 227 -2.98 -10.71 2.60
C ARG A 227 -4.27 -10.55 1.82
N VAL A 228 -5.36 -10.41 2.57
CA VAL A 228 -6.68 -10.04 2.06
C VAL A 228 -7.14 -8.83 2.87
N SER A 229 -7.52 -7.74 2.21
CA SER A 229 -7.91 -6.49 2.87
C SER A 229 -9.20 -5.96 2.28
N VAL A 230 -10.09 -5.48 3.14
CA VAL A 230 -11.26 -4.71 2.72
C VAL A 230 -10.78 -3.40 2.11
N PRO A 231 -11.32 -2.95 0.96
CA PRO A 231 -10.99 -1.65 0.42
C PRO A 231 -11.38 -0.54 1.40
N PRO A 232 -10.63 0.56 1.46
CA PRO A 232 -11.06 1.71 2.22
C PRO A 232 -12.39 2.23 1.66
N SER A 233 -13.36 2.40 2.53
CA SER A 233 -14.69 2.97 2.23
C SER A 233 -14.59 4.47 1.97
#